data_307115b8da3278342cfbbe6c64e6c394
#
_entry.id   307115b8da3278342cfbbe6c64e6c394
#
_cell.length_a   1.000
_cell.length_b   1.000
_cell.length_c   1.000
_cell.angle_alpha   90.00
_cell.angle_beta   90.00
_cell.angle_gamma   90.00
#
_symmetry.space_group_name_H-M   'P 1'
#
loop_
_entity.id
_entity.type
_entity.pdbx_description
1 polymer ?
#
loop_
_entity_poly.entity_id
_entity_poly.type
_entity_poly.pdbx_seq_one_letter_code
_entity_poly.pdbx_strand_id
1 'polypeptide(L)'
;MSPLSKYIGEDLILIQPSFFKREYEFRSSDQLLAKMYFPKFFSLTAVIEGFEQKYEIIKPSFWKSEISIRKVGYDLTFATLTANFFRTKGKIDFRNGKVVNLKFGAFKRICEIFSESEELLIVIQNKFSFKDKNIVTIQKSSALVDENPW
;
A
#
# COMPACT_ATOMS: atom_id res chain seq x y z
N MET A 1 -12.03 -2.00 -14.86
CA MET A 1 -11.33 -2.14 -13.55
C MET A 1 -12.36 -2.30 -12.45
N SER A 2 -12.20 -3.30 -11.62
CA SER A 2 -13.12 -3.48 -10.48
C SER A 2 -12.64 -2.61 -9.33
N PRO A 3 -13.46 -1.71 -8.80
CA PRO A 3 -13.07 -0.86 -7.66
C PRO A 3 -12.86 -1.71 -6.40
N LEU A 4 -11.97 -1.26 -5.51
CA LEU A 4 -11.73 -1.92 -4.22
C LEU A 4 -12.98 -1.95 -3.34
N SER A 5 -13.87 -1.00 -3.51
CA SER A 5 -15.14 -0.94 -2.76
C SER A 5 -16.00 -2.19 -2.91
N LYS A 6 -15.85 -2.95 -3.99
CA LYS A 6 -16.59 -4.23 -4.15
C LYS A 6 -16.17 -5.29 -3.13
N TYR A 7 -15.01 -5.13 -2.50
CA TYR A 7 -14.47 -6.06 -1.50
C TYR A 7 -14.78 -5.63 -0.05
N ILE A 8 -15.67 -4.66 0.15
CA ILE A 8 -16.13 -4.29 1.49
C ILE A 8 -16.78 -5.52 2.14
N GLY A 9 -16.31 -5.84 3.36
CA GLY A 9 -16.76 -7.02 4.10
C GLY A 9 -15.99 -8.31 3.78
N GLU A 10 -15.03 -8.26 2.83
CA GLU A 10 -14.11 -9.37 2.56
C GLU A 10 -12.74 -9.11 3.17
N ASP A 11 -12.09 -10.16 3.63
CA ASP A 11 -10.69 -10.11 4.03
C ASP A 11 -9.80 -10.28 2.80
N LEU A 12 -9.12 -9.23 2.40
CA LEU A 12 -8.07 -9.28 1.39
C LEU A 12 -6.75 -9.66 2.06
N ILE A 13 -5.88 -10.34 1.34
CA ILE A 13 -4.63 -10.86 1.87
C ILE A 13 -3.45 -10.26 1.14
N LEU A 14 -2.52 -9.66 1.90
CA LEU A 14 -1.20 -9.29 1.44
C LEU A 14 -0.19 -10.29 2.00
N ILE A 15 0.42 -11.08 1.16
CA ILE A 15 1.31 -12.19 1.54
C ILE A 15 2.61 -12.16 0.76
N GLN A 16 3.69 -12.58 1.42
CA GLN A 16 4.95 -12.91 0.79
C GLN A 16 5.01 -14.43 0.57
N PRO A 17 4.82 -14.94 -0.67
CA PRO A 17 4.72 -16.37 -0.91
C PRO A 17 6.02 -17.15 -0.73
N SER A 18 7.17 -16.47 -0.78
CA SER A 18 8.48 -17.09 -0.59
C SER A 18 9.43 -16.19 0.20
N PHE A 19 10.11 -16.75 1.20
CA PHE A 19 11.14 -16.01 1.97
C PHE A 19 12.35 -15.60 1.14
N PHE A 20 12.65 -16.33 0.07
CA PHE A 20 13.82 -16.07 -0.77
C PHE A 20 13.58 -15.04 -1.86
N LYS A 21 12.31 -14.75 -2.16
CA LYS A 21 11.94 -13.74 -3.15
C LYS A 21 11.31 -12.55 -2.46
N ARG A 22 11.80 -11.36 -2.76
CA ARG A 22 11.20 -10.11 -2.31
C ARG A 22 10.00 -9.76 -3.20
N GLU A 23 9.01 -10.64 -3.18
CA GLU A 23 7.76 -10.51 -3.91
C GLU A 23 6.60 -10.58 -2.93
N TYR A 24 5.60 -9.74 -3.13
CA TYR A 24 4.38 -9.70 -2.33
C TYR A 24 3.17 -9.77 -3.25
N GLU A 25 2.18 -10.52 -2.82
CA GLU A 25 0.92 -10.68 -3.56
C GLU A 25 -0.24 -10.11 -2.74
N PHE A 26 -1.07 -9.31 -3.40
CA PHE A 26 -2.33 -8.83 -2.88
C PHE A 26 -3.46 -9.60 -3.54
N ARG A 27 -4.24 -10.31 -2.73
CA ARG A 27 -5.22 -11.28 -3.20
C ARG A 27 -6.57 -11.11 -2.52
N SER A 28 -7.65 -11.39 -3.27
CA SER A 28 -8.93 -11.80 -2.69
C SER A 28 -8.91 -13.31 -2.46
N SER A 29 -10.05 -13.90 -2.04
CA SER A 29 -10.18 -15.34 -1.80
C SER A 29 -9.81 -16.20 -3.01
N ASP A 30 -10.12 -15.74 -4.20
CA ASP A 30 -10.07 -16.50 -5.45
C ASP A 30 -9.17 -15.92 -6.53
N GLN A 31 -8.68 -14.67 -6.39
CA GLN A 31 -7.90 -14.04 -7.44
C GLN A 31 -6.72 -13.20 -6.94
N LEU A 32 -5.68 -13.14 -7.75
CA LEU A 32 -4.58 -12.19 -7.59
C LEU A 32 -5.02 -10.81 -8.07
N LEU A 33 -4.95 -9.81 -7.18
CA LEU A 33 -5.35 -8.43 -7.48
C LEU A 33 -4.16 -7.57 -7.91
N ALA A 34 -3.04 -7.71 -7.19
CA ALA A 34 -1.81 -6.98 -7.49
C ALA A 34 -0.59 -7.76 -6.98
N LYS A 35 0.56 -7.45 -7.56
CA LYS A 35 1.85 -7.99 -7.18
C LYS A 35 2.86 -6.87 -7.00
N MET A 36 3.64 -6.93 -5.94
CA MET A 36 4.78 -6.04 -5.71
C MET A 36 6.07 -6.85 -5.73
N TYR A 37 7.09 -6.35 -6.40
CA TYR A 37 8.40 -6.99 -6.46
C TYR A 37 9.52 -5.96 -6.57
N PHE A 38 10.73 -6.38 -6.21
CA PHE A 38 11.94 -5.59 -6.34
C PHE A 38 12.76 -6.11 -7.54
N PRO A 39 12.93 -5.29 -8.60
CA PRO A 39 13.62 -5.72 -9.83
C PRO A 39 15.07 -6.14 -9.61
N LYS A 40 15.72 -5.54 -8.60
CA LYS A 40 17.11 -5.83 -8.23
C LYS A 40 17.21 -6.16 -6.74
N PHE A 41 18.10 -7.06 -6.36
CA PHE A 41 18.26 -7.53 -4.98
C PHE A 41 18.46 -6.41 -3.96
N PHE A 42 19.28 -5.41 -4.30
CA PHE A 42 19.56 -4.24 -3.45
C PHE A 42 18.80 -2.97 -3.88
N SER A 43 17.74 -3.12 -4.66
CA SER A 43 16.98 -1.98 -5.14
C SER A 43 16.21 -1.29 -4.00
N LEU A 44 16.24 0.04 -4.01
CA LEU A 44 15.34 0.89 -3.24
C LEU A 44 14.03 1.17 -3.99
N THR A 45 13.89 0.60 -5.18
CA THR A 45 12.71 0.72 -6.03
C THR A 45 11.96 -0.59 -6.04
N ALA A 46 10.69 -0.56 -5.68
CA ALA A 46 9.74 -1.65 -5.87
C ALA A 46 8.81 -1.33 -7.03
N VAL A 47 8.29 -2.36 -7.67
CA VAL A 47 7.31 -2.25 -8.73
C VAL A 47 6.01 -2.90 -8.28
N ILE A 48 4.89 -2.21 -8.46
CA ILE A 48 3.54 -2.74 -8.24
C ILE A 48 2.87 -2.92 -9.59
N GLU A 49 2.39 -4.11 -9.86
CA GLU A 49 1.57 -4.46 -11.02
C GLU A 49 0.21 -4.97 -10.55
N GLY A 50 -0.85 -4.36 -11.02
CA GLY A 50 -2.20 -4.77 -10.70
C GLY A 50 -3.22 -3.74 -11.20
N PHE A 51 -4.49 -4.14 -11.25
CA PHE A 51 -5.57 -3.28 -11.69
C PHE A 51 -5.31 -2.61 -13.05
N GLU A 52 -4.66 -3.35 -13.97
CA GLU A 52 -4.28 -2.87 -15.32
C GLU A 52 -3.28 -1.69 -15.31
N GLN A 53 -2.59 -1.48 -14.21
CA GLN A 53 -1.62 -0.40 -14.04
C GLN A 53 -0.29 -0.94 -13.50
N LYS A 54 0.76 -0.16 -13.70
CA LYS A 54 2.09 -0.45 -13.21
C LYS A 54 2.72 0.80 -12.61
N TYR A 55 3.11 0.72 -11.34
CA TYR A 55 3.69 1.82 -10.57
C TYR A 55 5.05 1.44 -10.00
N GLU A 56 5.89 2.45 -9.79
CA GLU A 56 7.15 2.34 -9.07
C GLU A 56 7.03 3.04 -7.72
N ILE A 57 7.50 2.36 -6.67
CA ILE A 57 7.69 2.93 -5.35
C ILE A 57 9.17 3.17 -5.17
N ILE A 58 9.57 4.43 -5.00
CA ILE A 58 10.97 4.83 -4.91
C ILE A 58 11.26 5.42 -3.55
N LYS A 59 12.24 4.84 -2.86
CA LYS A 59 12.82 5.42 -1.65
C LYS A 59 14.11 6.15 -2.04
N PRO A 60 14.13 7.51 -2.01
CA PRO A 60 15.27 8.27 -2.52
C PRO A 60 16.57 8.04 -1.75
N SER A 61 16.46 7.75 -0.44
CA SER A 61 17.60 7.38 0.38
C SER A 61 17.19 6.58 1.61
N PHE A 62 18.11 5.85 2.23
CA PHE A 62 17.88 5.15 3.49
C PHE A 62 17.56 6.08 4.66
N TRP A 63 18.03 7.32 4.59
CA TRP A 63 17.95 8.32 5.66
C TRP A 63 16.65 9.13 5.64
N LYS A 64 16.02 9.26 4.47
CA LYS A 64 14.73 9.97 4.33
C LYS A 64 13.57 9.02 4.57
N SER A 65 12.61 9.45 5.36
CA SER A 65 11.34 8.75 5.57
C SER A 65 10.30 9.00 4.48
N GLU A 66 10.71 9.64 3.39
CA GLU A 66 9.88 9.95 2.24
C GLU A 66 9.97 8.84 1.18
N ILE A 67 8.82 8.43 0.69
CA ILE A 67 8.68 7.45 -0.40
C ILE A 67 7.86 8.09 -1.50
N SER A 68 8.38 8.08 -2.72
CA SER A 68 7.69 8.58 -3.90
C SER A 68 7.07 7.45 -4.71
N ILE A 69 5.87 7.67 -5.20
CA ILE A 69 5.13 6.75 -6.06
C ILE A 69 4.94 7.42 -7.41
N ARG A 70 5.33 6.74 -8.49
CA ARG A 70 5.16 7.22 -9.86
C ARG A 70 4.66 6.10 -10.77
N LYS A 71 4.01 6.45 -11.86
CA LYS A 71 3.66 5.50 -12.91
C LYS A 71 4.90 5.13 -13.70
N VAL A 72 5.07 3.84 -14.01
CA VAL A 72 6.21 3.36 -14.81
C VAL A 72 6.26 4.07 -16.16
N GLY A 73 7.44 4.56 -16.52
CA GLY A 73 7.65 5.33 -17.76
C GLY A 73 7.34 6.83 -17.65
N TYR A 74 6.98 7.32 -16.47
CA TYR A 74 6.74 8.74 -16.22
C TYR A 74 7.67 9.25 -15.11
N ASP A 75 8.26 10.42 -15.31
CA ASP A 75 9.17 11.03 -14.30
C ASP A 75 8.43 11.75 -13.17
N LEU A 76 7.13 11.99 -13.36
CA LEU A 76 6.35 12.76 -12.41
C LEU A 76 5.87 11.88 -11.24
N THR A 77 6.18 12.33 -10.03
CA THR A 77 5.65 11.74 -8.80
C THR A 77 4.14 11.91 -8.75
N PHE A 78 3.44 10.80 -8.59
CA PHE A 78 1.98 10.74 -8.49
C PHE A 78 1.50 10.94 -7.05
N ALA A 79 2.20 10.34 -6.09
CA ALA A 79 1.93 10.45 -4.67
C ALA A 79 3.24 10.37 -3.87
N THR A 80 3.23 10.98 -2.69
CA THR A 80 4.37 10.96 -1.77
C THR A 80 3.89 10.49 -0.40
N LEU A 81 4.52 9.43 0.12
CA LEU A 81 4.32 8.96 1.48
C LEU A 81 5.40 9.56 2.38
N THR A 82 4.99 10.22 3.44
CA THR A 82 5.86 10.68 4.53
C THR A 82 5.41 10.09 5.85
N ALA A 83 6.37 9.76 6.71
CA ALA A 83 6.10 9.27 8.06
C ALA A 83 6.83 10.12 9.10
N ASN A 84 6.26 10.24 10.31
CA ASN A 84 6.92 10.90 11.42
C ASN A 84 8.16 10.09 11.89
N PHE A 85 9.00 10.72 12.70
CA PHE A 85 10.25 10.10 13.21
C PHE A 85 10.00 8.76 13.91
N PHE A 86 8.96 8.67 14.74
CA PHE A 86 8.62 7.45 15.46
C PHE A 86 7.82 6.43 14.64
N ARG A 87 7.47 6.77 13.39
CA ARG A 87 6.66 5.95 12.49
C ARG A 87 5.33 5.49 13.11
N THR A 88 4.71 6.35 13.89
CA THR A 88 3.36 6.14 14.46
C THR A 88 2.27 6.75 13.62
N LYS A 89 2.62 7.73 12.79
CA LYS A 89 1.73 8.41 11.84
C LYS A 89 2.43 8.61 10.52
N GLY A 90 1.66 8.57 9.46
CA GLY A 90 2.11 8.87 8.12
C GLY A 90 1.05 9.63 7.33
N LYS A 91 1.44 10.11 6.17
CA LYS A 91 0.57 10.83 5.24
C LYS A 91 0.94 10.48 3.81
N ILE A 92 -0.07 10.27 2.98
CA ILE A 92 0.10 10.17 1.53
C ILE A 92 -0.50 11.41 0.90
N ASP A 93 0.34 12.23 0.28
CA ASP A 93 -0.05 13.39 -0.50
C ASP A 93 -0.13 13.00 -1.98
N PHE A 94 -1.31 13.09 -2.57
CA PHE A 94 -1.53 12.90 -3.99
C PHE A 94 -1.34 14.20 -4.75
N ARG A 95 -0.84 14.09 -5.97
CA ARG A 95 -0.59 15.25 -6.83
C ARG A 95 -1.84 16.09 -7.12
N ASN A 96 -3.03 15.49 -7.07
CA ASN A 96 -4.30 16.19 -7.23
C ASN A 96 -4.77 16.97 -5.99
N GLY A 97 -3.94 17.06 -4.96
CA GLY A 97 -4.23 17.74 -3.69
C GLY A 97 -5.00 16.90 -2.67
N LYS A 98 -5.39 15.68 -3.00
CA LYS A 98 -6.01 14.77 -2.04
C LYS A 98 -4.97 14.23 -1.06
N VAL A 99 -5.39 13.95 0.17
CA VAL A 99 -4.53 13.47 1.26
C VAL A 99 -5.17 12.27 1.93
N VAL A 100 -4.33 11.31 2.31
CA VAL A 100 -4.69 10.15 3.12
C VAL A 100 -3.78 10.10 4.34
N ASN A 101 -4.36 9.91 5.52
CA ASN A 101 -3.63 9.80 6.77
C ASN A 101 -3.47 8.35 7.20
N LEU A 102 -2.29 8.00 7.72
CA LEU A 102 -1.94 6.68 8.21
C LEU A 102 -1.70 6.76 9.72
N LYS A 103 -2.23 5.77 10.45
CA LYS A 103 -1.90 5.55 11.88
C LYS A 103 -1.38 4.14 12.04
N PHE A 104 -0.23 4.01 12.66
CA PHE A 104 0.39 2.72 12.96
C PHE A 104 0.17 2.40 14.43
N GLY A 105 -0.44 1.27 14.72
CA GLY A 105 -0.67 0.78 16.07
C GLY A 105 0.59 0.24 16.74
N ALA A 106 0.45 -0.18 18.00
CA ALA A 106 1.54 -0.72 18.79
C ALA A 106 2.25 -1.86 18.07
N PHE A 107 3.58 -1.86 18.12
CA PHE A 107 4.45 -2.84 17.45
C PHE A 107 4.27 -2.93 15.92
N LYS A 108 3.70 -1.89 15.29
CA LYS A 108 3.45 -1.83 13.84
C LYS A 108 2.63 -3.01 13.28
N ARG A 109 1.75 -3.60 14.10
CA ARG A 109 0.90 -4.73 13.71
C ARG A 109 -0.39 -4.32 13.04
N ILE A 110 -0.81 -3.07 13.24
CA ILE A 110 -2.02 -2.50 12.65
C ILE A 110 -1.64 -1.20 11.97
N CYS A 111 -2.10 -1.04 10.73
CA CYS A 111 -2.09 0.22 10.01
C CYS A 111 -3.52 0.58 9.65
N GLU A 112 -3.96 1.74 10.08
CA GLU A 112 -5.26 2.30 9.76
C GLU A 112 -5.09 3.46 8.79
N ILE A 113 -5.88 3.46 7.73
CA ILE A 113 -5.85 4.46 6.67
C ILE A 113 -7.13 5.27 6.73
N PHE A 114 -6.98 6.58 6.91
CA PHE A 114 -8.07 7.54 7.05
C PHE A 114 -8.11 8.51 5.88
N SER A 115 -9.32 8.95 5.53
CA SER A 115 -9.48 10.10 4.65
C SER A 115 -9.00 11.39 5.32
N GLU A 116 -8.90 12.48 4.55
CA GLU A 116 -8.61 13.81 5.09
C GLU A 116 -9.65 14.27 6.13
N SER A 117 -10.90 13.83 5.99
CA SER A 117 -11.99 14.06 6.95
C SER A 117 -12.03 13.10 8.13
N GLU A 118 -10.97 12.33 8.35
CA GLU A 118 -10.80 11.34 9.43
C GLU A 118 -11.78 10.15 9.39
N GLU A 119 -12.31 9.81 8.23
CA GLU A 119 -13.07 8.59 8.04
C GLU A 119 -12.14 7.38 7.83
N LEU A 120 -12.35 6.31 8.58
CA LEU A 120 -11.59 5.06 8.43
C LEU A 120 -11.95 4.38 7.10
N LEU A 121 -10.97 4.24 6.22
CA LEU A 121 -11.13 3.64 4.89
C LEU A 121 -10.65 2.20 4.83
N ILE A 122 -9.45 1.93 5.35
CA ILE A 122 -8.79 0.63 5.23
C ILE A 122 -8.08 0.30 6.54
N VAL A 123 -8.14 -0.96 6.95
CA VAL A 123 -7.35 -1.52 8.05
C VAL A 123 -6.44 -2.60 7.50
N ILE A 124 -5.16 -2.53 7.81
CA ILE A 124 -4.17 -3.55 7.51
C ILE A 124 -3.69 -4.14 8.83
N GLN A 125 -3.92 -5.42 9.03
CA GLN A 125 -3.54 -6.13 10.26
C GLN A 125 -2.55 -7.25 9.97
N ASN A 126 -1.41 -7.22 10.63
CA ASN A 126 -0.44 -8.31 10.57
C ASN A 126 -0.93 -9.50 11.38
N LYS A 127 -0.99 -10.67 10.75
CA LYS A 127 -1.25 -11.95 11.42
C LYS A 127 0.05 -12.68 11.61
N PHE A 128 0.31 -13.13 12.82
CA PHE A 128 1.45 -14.00 13.11
C PHE A 128 1.33 -15.29 12.31
N SER A 129 2.22 -15.47 11.35
CA SER A 129 2.41 -16.73 10.65
C SER A 129 3.88 -16.85 10.24
N PHE A 130 4.32 -18.05 9.88
CA PHE A 130 5.67 -18.30 9.34
C PHE A 130 5.97 -17.50 8.05
N LYS A 131 4.93 -17.02 7.36
CA LYS A 131 5.02 -16.11 6.22
C LYS A 131 4.41 -14.80 6.63
N ASP A 132 5.02 -13.69 6.24
CA ASP A 132 4.45 -12.37 6.43
C ASP A 132 3.08 -12.29 5.75
N LYS A 133 2.05 -12.36 6.57
CA LYS A 133 0.66 -12.32 6.14
C LYS A 133 -0.04 -11.14 6.80
N ASN A 134 -0.56 -10.25 5.97
CA ASN A 134 -1.38 -9.14 6.42
C ASN A 134 -2.80 -9.31 5.88
N ILE A 135 -3.78 -9.03 6.72
CA ILE A 135 -5.18 -8.96 6.31
C ILE A 135 -5.51 -7.49 6.07
N VAL A 136 -6.05 -7.21 4.90
CA VAL A 136 -6.49 -5.89 4.47
C VAL A 136 -8.01 -5.88 4.40
N THR A 137 -8.64 -5.02 5.19
CA THR A 137 -10.11 -4.90 5.22
C THR A 137 -10.50 -3.51 4.74
N ILE A 138 -11.34 -3.46 3.71
CA ILE A 138 -11.92 -2.22 3.20
C ILE A 138 -13.14 -1.88 4.04
N GLN A 139 -13.08 -0.76 4.75
CA GLN A 139 -14.14 -0.34 5.67
C GLN A 139 -15.20 0.52 5.00
N LYS A 140 -14.80 1.34 4.04
CA LYS A 140 -15.69 2.29 3.39
C LYS A 140 -15.35 2.49 1.92
N SER A 141 -16.38 2.61 1.10
CA SER A 141 -16.23 3.05 -0.28
C SER A 141 -15.73 4.49 -0.33
N SER A 142 -14.73 4.74 -1.15
CA SER A 142 -14.18 6.06 -1.37
C SER A 142 -13.64 6.15 -2.80
N ALA A 143 -13.97 7.23 -3.50
CA ALA A 143 -13.42 7.49 -4.81
C ALA A 143 -11.87 7.48 -4.78
N LEU A 144 -11.28 7.96 -3.68
CA LEU A 144 -9.83 7.96 -3.49
C LEU A 144 -9.25 6.53 -3.46
N VAL A 145 -9.93 5.60 -2.76
CA VAL A 145 -9.53 4.18 -2.70
C VAL A 145 -9.76 3.47 -4.03
N ASP A 146 -10.88 3.73 -4.67
CA ASP A 146 -11.27 3.09 -5.93
C ASP A 146 -10.42 3.56 -7.12
N GLU A 147 -10.03 4.84 -7.13
CA GLU A 147 -9.16 5.41 -8.14
C GLU A 147 -7.68 5.02 -7.95
N ASN A 148 -7.29 4.67 -6.71
CA ASN A 148 -5.91 4.34 -6.35
C ASN A 148 -5.83 3.02 -5.58
N PRO A 149 -6.18 1.87 -6.21
CA PRO A 149 -6.26 0.57 -5.53
C PRO A 149 -4.91 -0.07 -5.20
N TRP A 150 -3.82 0.54 -5.59
CA TRP A 150 -2.44 0.09 -5.41
C TRP A 150 -1.73 0.67 -4.18
#